data_d817cfe9a5e4721a355a7dce8572dc55
#
_entry.id   d817cfe9a5e4721a355a7dce8572dc55
#
_cell.length_a   1.000
_cell.length_b   1.000
_cell.length_c   1.000
_cell.angle_alpha   90.00
_cell.angle_beta   90.00
_cell.angle_gamma   90.00
#
_symmetry.space_group_name_H-M   'P 1'
#
loop_
_entity.id
_entity.type
_entity.pdbx_description
1 polymer ?
#
loop_
_entity_poly.entity_id
_entity_poly.type
_entity_poly.pdbx_seq_one_letter_code
_entity_poly.pdbx_strand_id
1 'polypeptide(L)'
;AGINFTRRYFPKLFSFLGEFEYENSGNIKLGTAEGGKKIRLLGVNHLDRYKNNRAYLDEYYLKTIHHEFVHIVNQTKDYPREFGKVTPNDYVNDSWSSSKYGTGFEQRGFVTAYSQKEEREDIAEVVSTYIISTPAQWNAILAKAVIKDDKGNAAKEQPGVTAINKKLEICKRYYKESFGIDLDKVRDAVIERENDVVSGNYNLTNLN
;
A
#
# COMPACT_ATOMS: atom_id res chain seq x y z
N ALA A 1 -2.03 18.45 -7.56
CA ALA A 1 -1.06 17.96 -8.57
C ALA A 1 -1.40 16.55 -9.04
N GLY A 2 -1.64 15.57 -8.15
CA GLY A 2 -1.91 14.18 -8.53
C GLY A 2 -3.19 13.99 -9.35
N ILE A 3 -4.30 14.63 -8.97
CA ILE A 3 -5.59 14.52 -9.69
C ILE A 3 -5.48 15.09 -11.10
N ASN A 4 -4.81 16.23 -11.28
CA ASN A 4 -4.62 16.83 -12.59
C ASN A 4 -3.70 15.99 -13.48
N PHE A 5 -2.65 15.40 -12.92
CA PHE A 5 -1.81 14.44 -13.62
C PHE A 5 -2.64 13.23 -14.06
N THR A 6 -3.40 12.64 -13.16
CA THR A 6 -4.23 11.47 -13.41
C THR A 6 -5.28 11.74 -14.50
N ARG A 7 -6.00 12.86 -14.44
CA ARG A 7 -7.00 13.26 -15.47
C ARG A 7 -6.37 13.46 -16.83
N ARG A 8 -5.18 14.06 -16.89
CA ARG A 8 -4.50 14.38 -18.15
C ARG A 8 -3.97 13.14 -18.86
N TYR A 9 -3.34 12.23 -18.12
CA TYR A 9 -2.65 11.07 -18.70
C TYR A 9 -3.49 9.79 -18.69
N PHE A 10 -4.47 9.69 -17.79
CA PHE A 10 -5.33 8.53 -17.63
C PHE A 10 -6.81 8.93 -17.48
N PRO A 11 -7.43 9.48 -18.53
CA PRO A 11 -8.78 10.04 -18.43
C PRO A 11 -9.88 9.00 -18.08
N LYS A 12 -9.60 7.72 -18.22
CA LYS A 12 -10.49 6.62 -17.88
C LYS A 12 -9.87 5.66 -16.85
N LEU A 13 -9.03 6.21 -15.94
CA LEU A 13 -8.28 5.40 -14.99
C LEU A 13 -9.18 4.61 -14.06
N PHE A 14 -10.27 5.22 -13.57
CA PHE A 14 -11.12 4.60 -12.57
C PHE A 14 -12.39 4.00 -13.15
N SER A 15 -12.74 2.82 -12.68
CA SER A 15 -14.09 2.25 -12.76
C SER A 15 -14.48 1.68 -11.39
N PHE A 16 -15.80 1.63 -11.16
CA PHE A 16 -16.33 1.26 -9.86
C PHE A 16 -17.35 0.14 -10.05
N LEU A 17 -17.27 -0.87 -9.17
CA LEU A 17 -18.28 -1.92 -9.02
C LEU A 17 -18.90 -1.82 -7.62
N GLY A 18 -20.22 -1.96 -7.56
CA GLY A 18 -20.98 -1.82 -6.31
C GLY A 18 -20.63 -2.86 -5.27
N GLU A 19 -20.43 -4.11 -5.68
CA GLU A 19 -20.19 -5.24 -4.80
C GLU A 19 -18.76 -5.74 -4.85
N PHE A 20 -18.32 -6.41 -3.78
CA PHE A 20 -17.05 -7.11 -3.74
C PHE A 20 -17.10 -8.37 -4.61
N GLU A 21 -15.99 -8.68 -5.25
CA GLU A 21 -15.71 -10.00 -5.85
C GLU A 21 -14.84 -10.83 -4.89
N TYR A 22 -14.88 -12.15 -5.09
CA TYR A 22 -14.06 -13.08 -4.33
C TYR A 22 -13.08 -13.79 -5.26
N GLU A 23 -11.87 -13.99 -4.77
CA GLU A 23 -10.89 -14.85 -5.42
C GLU A 23 -11.26 -16.33 -5.20
N ASN A 24 -10.66 -17.24 -5.98
CA ASN A 24 -10.85 -18.68 -5.80
C ASN A 24 -10.41 -19.17 -4.40
N SER A 25 -9.51 -18.44 -3.75
CA SER A 25 -9.08 -18.67 -2.36
C SER A 25 -10.13 -18.29 -1.31
N GLY A 26 -11.23 -17.63 -1.70
CA GLY A 26 -12.22 -17.05 -0.80
C GLY A 26 -11.86 -15.67 -0.25
N ASN A 27 -10.69 -15.14 -0.61
CA ASN A 27 -10.30 -13.79 -0.22
C ASN A 27 -11.11 -12.73 -0.99
N ILE A 28 -11.41 -11.61 -0.35
CA ILE A 28 -12.10 -10.49 -0.97
C ILE A 28 -11.15 -9.78 -1.93
N LYS A 29 -11.60 -9.57 -3.16
CA LYS A 29 -10.93 -8.73 -4.13
C LYS A 29 -11.40 -7.28 -3.95
N LEU A 30 -10.51 -6.38 -3.63
CA LEU A 30 -10.81 -4.97 -3.37
C LEU A 30 -10.62 -4.09 -4.60
N GLY A 31 -9.71 -4.44 -5.50
CA GLY A 31 -9.41 -3.70 -6.70
C GLY A 31 -8.67 -4.53 -7.75
N THR A 32 -8.46 -3.93 -8.91
CA THR A 32 -7.63 -4.47 -9.98
C THR A 32 -6.98 -3.35 -10.79
N ALA A 33 -5.75 -3.57 -11.26
CA ALA A 33 -5.06 -2.72 -12.23
C ALA A 33 -5.07 -3.40 -13.60
N GLU A 34 -5.84 -2.87 -14.53
CA GLU A 34 -6.08 -3.50 -15.83
C GLU A 34 -5.21 -2.89 -16.93
N GLY A 35 -4.28 -3.68 -17.46
CA GLY A 35 -3.46 -3.33 -18.63
C GLY A 35 -2.66 -2.04 -18.50
N GLY A 36 -2.24 -1.67 -17.28
CA GLY A 36 -1.46 -0.48 -17.00
C GLY A 36 -2.19 0.84 -17.24
N LYS A 37 -3.52 0.84 -17.37
CA LYS A 37 -4.28 2.02 -17.79
C LYS A 37 -5.55 2.27 -16.98
N LYS A 38 -6.00 1.29 -16.19
CA LYS A 38 -7.29 1.36 -15.52
C LYS A 38 -7.24 0.72 -14.14
N ILE A 39 -7.81 1.41 -13.18
CA ILE A 39 -8.06 0.89 -11.83
C ILE A 39 -9.55 0.62 -11.71
N ARG A 40 -9.90 -0.59 -11.27
CA ARG A 40 -11.25 -0.95 -10.88
C ARG A 40 -11.28 -1.05 -9.36
N LEU A 41 -12.23 -0.34 -8.73
CA LEU A 41 -12.51 -0.46 -7.30
C LEU A 41 -13.81 -1.23 -7.10
N LEU A 42 -13.80 -2.16 -6.16
CA LEU A 42 -14.93 -3.01 -5.83
C LEU A 42 -15.50 -2.63 -4.45
N GLY A 43 -16.75 -3.00 -4.20
CA GLY A 43 -17.41 -2.78 -2.91
C GLY A 43 -17.77 -1.34 -2.60
N VAL A 44 -17.94 -0.47 -3.60
CA VAL A 44 -18.25 0.96 -3.39
C VAL A 44 -19.62 1.19 -2.76
N ASN A 45 -20.56 0.22 -2.83
CA ASN A 45 -21.84 0.28 -2.14
C ASN A 45 -21.70 0.30 -0.61
N HIS A 46 -20.55 -0.12 -0.09
CA HIS A 46 -20.29 -0.17 1.34
C HIS A 46 -19.63 1.12 1.87
N LEU A 47 -19.19 2.03 0.99
CA LEU A 47 -18.45 3.23 1.36
C LEU A 47 -19.24 4.13 2.33
N ASP A 48 -20.53 4.38 2.06
CA ASP A 48 -21.36 5.23 2.91
C ASP A 48 -21.51 4.70 4.34
N ARG A 49 -21.49 3.38 4.51
CA ARG A 49 -21.55 2.73 5.82
C ARG A 49 -20.32 3.02 6.66
N TYR A 50 -19.18 3.23 6.03
CA TYR A 50 -17.87 3.30 6.70
C TYR A 50 -17.15 4.64 6.52
N LYS A 51 -17.73 5.61 5.82
CA LYS A 51 -17.10 6.91 5.50
C LYS A 51 -16.54 7.69 6.69
N ASN A 52 -17.10 7.49 7.89
CA ASN A 52 -16.65 8.13 9.12
C ASN A 52 -15.67 7.26 9.93
N ASN A 53 -15.28 6.09 9.40
CA ASN A 53 -14.33 5.19 10.05
C ASN A 53 -13.03 5.19 9.25
N ARG A 54 -12.05 5.97 9.73
CA ARG A 54 -10.76 6.10 9.07
C ARG A 54 -10.07 4.76 8.81
N ALA A 55 -10.01 3.89 9.82
CA ALA A 55 -9.34 2.60 9.68
C ALA A 55 -9.98 1.73 8.58
N TYR A 56 -11.29 1.85 8.40
CA TYR A 56 -12.01 1.14 7.35
C TYR A 56 -11.78 1.75 5.97
N LEU A 57 -11.75 3.10 5.89
CA LEU A 57 -11.42 3.80 4.65
C LEU A 57 -10.01 3.48 4.19
N ASP A 58 -9.06 3.50 5.12
CA ASP A 58 -7.66 3.18 4.86
C ASP A 58 -7.52 1.74 4.34
N GLU A 59 -8.09 0.77 5.03
CA GLU A 59 -7.95 -0.66 4.71
C GLU A 59 -8.59 -1.03 3.37
N TYR A 60 -9.84 -0.62 3.13
CA TYR A 60 -10.63 -1.15 2.02
C TYR A 60 -10.69 -0.25 0.78
N TYR A 61 -10.36 1.04 0.91
CA TYR A 61 -10.51 1.99 -0.21
C TYR A 61 -9.22 2.76 -0.52
N LEU A 62 -8.68 3.49 0.46
CA LEU A 62 -7.57 4.40 0.17
C LEU A 62 -6.30 3.64 -0.13
N LYS A 63 -5.99 2.62 0.68
CA LYS A 63 -4.88 1.72 0.42
C LYS A 63 -5.02 1.02 -0.93
N THR A 64 -6.21 0.49 -1.23
CA THR A 64 -6.50 -0.20 -2.50
C THR A 64 -6.26 0.71 -3.70
N ILE A 65 -6.73 1.98 -3.66
CA ILE A 65 -6.49 2.95 -4.74
C ILE A 65 -5.00 3.11 -4.99
N HIS A 66 -4.22 3.31 -3.94
CA HIS A 66 -2.78 3.51 -4.06
C HIS A 66 -2.06 2.23 -4.48
N HIS A 67 -2.46 1.07 -3.98
CA HIS A 67 -1.94 -0.24 -4.35
C HIS A 67 -2.08 -0.49 -5.85
N GLU A 68 -3.30 -0.38 -6.37
CA GLU A 68 -3.57 -0.57 -7.80
C GLU A 68 -2.86 0.48 -8.66
N PHE A 69 -2.74 1.72 -8.16
CA PHE A 69 -1.99 2.75 -8.86
C PHE A 69 -0.50 2.44 -8.95
N VAL A 70 0.10 1.81 -7.95
CA VAL A 70 1.48 1.33 -8.03
C VAL A 70 1.65 0.30 -9.16
N HIS A 71 0.69 -0.61 -9.32
CA HIS A 71 0.72 -1.54 -10.46
C HIS A 71 0.66 -0.81 -11.81
N ILE A 72 -0.15 0.24 -11.95
CA ILE A 72 -0.16 1.09 -13.15
C ILE A 72 1.21 1.74 -13.39
N VAL A 73 1.81 2.30 -12.36
CA VAL A 73 3.15 2.92 -12.43
C VAL A 73 4.20 1.92 -12.86
N ASN A 74 4.22 0.74 -12.24
CA ASN A 74 5.18 -0.33 -12.52
C ASN A 74 5.02 -0.93 -13.92
N GLN A 75 3.82 -0.88 -14.51
CA GLN A 75 3.58 -1.29 -15.89
C GLN A 75 3.98 -0.19 -16.89
N THR A 76 4.16 1.03 -16.44
CA THR A 76 4.62 2.17 -17.27
C THR A 76 6.15 2.24 -17.30
N LYS A 77 6.78 1.95 -16.19
CA LYS A 77 8.24 1.89 -16.04
C LYS A 77 8.60 0.82 -15.00
N ASP A 78 9.49 -0.08 -15.38
CA ASP A 78 9.92 -1.16 -14.50
C ASP A 78 10.50 -0.62 -13.18
N TYR A 79 10.10 -1.22 -12.08
CA TYR A 79 10.69 -0.93 -10.78
C TYR A 79 12.09 -1.54 -10.63
N PRO A 80 12.93 -1.03 -9.71
CA PRO A 80 14.30 -1.48 -9.54
C PRO A 80 14.40 -2.96 -9.14
N ARG A 81 15.15 -3.76 -9.90
CA ARG A 81 15.38 -5.20 -9.62
C ARG A 81 16.02 -5.47 -8.26
N GLU A 82 16.63 -4.46 -7.64
CA GLU A 82 17.19 -4.58 -6.29
C GLU A 82 16.12 -4.70 -5.20
N PHE A 83 14.87 -4.31 -5.48
CA PHE A 83 13.77 -4.44 -4.53
C PHE A 83 13.54 -5.90 -4.16
N GLY A 84 13.40 -6.80 -5.12
CA GLY A 84 13.21 -8.22 -4.88
C GLY A 84 14.40 -8.92 -4.23
N LYS A 85 15.59 -8.32 -4.29
CA LYS A 85 16.80 -8.86 -3.63
C LYS A 85 16.86 -8.58 -2.13
N VAL A 86 15.95 -7.78 -1.59
CA VAL A 86 15.92 -7.49 -0.15
C VAL A 86 15.42 -8.71 0.66
N THR A 87 14.40 -9.40 0.15
CA THR A 87 13.83 -10.61 0.80
C THR A 87 13.57 -11.70 -0.27
N PRO A 88 14.61 -12.18 -0.98
CA PRO A 88 14.42 -12.97 -2.20
C PRO A 88 13.85 -14.37 -1.96
N ASN A 89 13.95 -14.89 -0.73
CA ASN A 89 13.56 -16.27 -0.39
C ASN A 89 12.29 -16.31 0.47
N ASP A 90 11.65 -15.18 0.73
CA ASP A 90 10.57 -15.07 1.70
C ASP A 90 9.19 -14.89 1.07
N TYR A 91 9.11 -14.91 -0.27
CA TYR A 91 7.84 -14.90 -0.99
C TYR A 91 7.19 -16.29 -0.96
N VAL A 92 5.91 -16.33 -0.63
CA VAL A 92 5.17 -17.59 -0.32
C VAL A 92 3.97 -17.83 -1.22
N ASN A 93 3.83 -17.04 -2.29
CA ASN A 93 2.70 -17.10 -3.23
C ASN A 93 1.34 -17.06 -2.49
N ASP A 94 0.41 -17.91 -2.86
CA ASP A 94 -0.94 -17.93 -2.27
C ASP A 94 -1.00 -18.43 -0.81
N SER A 95 0.12 -18.87 -0.25
CA SER A 95 0.20 -19.27 1.17
C SER A 95 0.22 -18.09 2.16
N TRP A 96 0.28 -16.85 1.69
CA TRP A 96 0.40 -15.63 2.51
C TRP A 96 -0.70 -15.50 3.58
N SER A 97 -1.93 -15.99 3.29
CA SER A 97 -3.08 -15.92 4.21
C SER A 97 -3.17 -17.14 5.15
N SER A 98 -2.25 -18.11 5.05
CA SER A 98 -2.23 -19.26 5.94
C SER A 98 -1.87 -18.89 7.39
N SER A 99 -2.23 -19.75 8.36
CA SER A 99 -1.87 -19.55 9.76
C SER A 99 -0.37 -19.39 10.00
N LYS A 100 0.46 -20.00 9.14
CA LYS A 100 1.92 -19.90 9.21
C LYS A 100 2.45 -18.52 8.81
N TYR A 101 1.88 -17.92 7.81
CA TYR A 101 2.40 -16.69 7.19
C TYR A 101 1.55 -15.44 7.47
N GLY A 102 0.32 -15.60 7.94
CA GLY A 102 -0.60 -14.51 8.27
C GLY A 102 -0.17 -13.65 9.47
N THR A 103 0.84 -14.09 10.24
CA THR A 103 1.38 -13.36 11.38
C THR A 103 2.90 -13.32 11.33
N GLY A 104 3.53 -12.36 12.03
CA GLY A 104 4.99 -12.21 12.11
C GLY A 104 5.66 -11.86 10.77
N PHE A 105 4.89 -11.39 9.81
CA PHE A 105 5.40 -10.99 8.50
C PHE A 105 6.30 -9.76 8.61
N GLU A 106 6.06 -8.88 9.57
CA GLU A 106 6.90 -7.71 9.80
C GLU A 106 8.34 -8.11 10.18
N GLN A 107 8.50 -9.14 11.00
CA GLN A 107 9.82 -9.66 11.38
C GLN A 107 10.55 -10.32 10.19
N ARG A 108 9.82 -10.76 9.17
CA ARG A 108 10.36 -11.25 7.89
C ARG A 108 10.61 -10.15 6.86
N GLY A 109 10.32 -8.87 7.20
CA GLY A 109 10.60 -7.72 6.33
C GLY A 109 9.46 -7.33 5.40
N PHE A 110 8.21 -7.61 5.79
CA PHE A 110 7.01 -7.28 5.03
C PHE A 110 6.07 -6.37 5.83
N VAL A 111 5.41 -5.44 5.15
CA VAL A 111 4.51 -4.47 5.80
C VAL A 111 3.10 -5.02 6.03
N THR A 112 2.71 -6.05 5.27
CA THR A 112 1.44 -6.77 5.41
C THR A 112 1.66 -8.26 5.14
N ALA A 113 0.70 -9.10 5.52
CA ALA A 113 0.74 -10.51 5.14
C ALA A 113 0.71 -10.69 3.61
N TYR A 114 -0.07 -9.87 2.91
CA TYR A 114 -0.21 -9.92 1.44
C TYR A 114 1.09 -9.56 0.70
N SER A 115 1.94 -8.71 1.28
CA SER A 115 3.28 -8.40 0.73
C SER A 115 4.11 -9.67 0.47
N GLN A 116 3.88 -10.75 1.20
CA GLN A 116 4.62 -12.01 1.04
C GLN A 116 4.18 -12.82 -0.19
N LYS A 117 3.13 -12.39 -0.89
CA LYS A 117 2.64 -13.14 -2.04
C LYS A 117 3.70 -13.20 -3.15
N GLU A 118 4.15 -12.06 -3.61
CA GLU A 118 5.18 -11.93 -4.64
C GLU A 118 5.77 -10.52 -4.64
N GLU A 119 6.91 -10.33 -5.27
CA GLU A 119 7.64 -9.06 -5.35
C GLU A 119 6.77 -7.89 -5.84
N ARG A 120 5.94 -8.14 -6.85
CA ARG A 120 5.06 -7.14 -7.43
C ARG A 120 4.00 -6.64 -6.44
N GLU A 121 3.45 -7.54 -5.64
CA GLU A 121 2.51 -7.17 -4.58
C GLU A 121 3.23 -6.47 -3.41
N ASP A 122 4.43 -6.91 -3.09
CA ASP A 122 5.22 -6.33 -2.01
C ASP A 122 5.55 -4.86 -2.26
N ILE A 123 6.01 -4.49 -3.45
CA ILE A 123 6.26 -3.08 -3.77
C ILE A 123 4.98 -2.25 -3.73
N ALA A 124 3.85 -2.80 -4.18
CA ALA A 124 2.55 -2.13 -4.12
C ALA A 124 2.10 -1.92 -2.67
N GLU A 125 2.27 -2.93 -1.81
CA GLU A 125 1.95 -2.86 -0.38
C GLU A 125 2.86 -1.88 0.38
N VAL A 126 4.17 -1.89 0.12
CA VAL A 126 5.12 -0.95 0.76
C VAL A 126 4.74 0.50 0.44
N VAL A 127 4.50 0.82 -0.83
CA VAL A 127 4.18 2.19 -1.25
C VAL A 127 2.80 2.60 -0.76
N SER A 128 1.77 1.77 -0.96
CA SER A 128 0.39 2.12 -0.56
C SER A 128 0.26 2.26 0.95
N THR A 129 0.82 1.31 1.73
CA THR A 129 0.82 1.37 3.19
C THR A 129 1.56 2.62 3.69
N TYR A 130 2.71 2.96 3.09
CA TYR A 130 3.45 4.15 3.47
C TYR A 130 2.67 5.44 3.22
N ILE A 131 2.00 5.56 2.08
CA ILE A 131 1.27 6.77 1.67
C ILE A 131 0.07 7.05 2.59
N ILE A 132 -0.65 6.01 3.03
CA ILE A 132 -1.80 6.18 3.93
C ILE A 132 -1.43 6.24 5.42
N SER A 133 -0.17 5.94 5.77
CA SER A 133 0.25 5.87 7.17
C SER A 133 0.80 7.20 7.67
N THR A 134 0.29 7.67 8.81
CA THR A 134 0.98 8.70 9.58
C THR A 134 2.37 8.20 10.02
N PRO A 135 3.31 9.09 10.36
CA PRO A 135 4.60 8.68 10.92
C PRO A 135 4.47 7.74 12.12
N ALA A 136 3.47 7.97 12.98
CA ALA A 136 3.22 7.11 14.15
C ALA A 136 2.74 5.71 13.73
N GLN A 137 1.85 5.61 12.75
CA GLN A 137 1.37 4.33 12.22
C GLN A 137 2.50 3.55 11.52
N TRP A 138 3.32 4.22 10.72
CA TRP A 138 4.49 3.58 10.11
C TRP A 138 5.48 3.07 11.15
N ASN A 139 5.79 3.87 12.18
CA ASN A 139 6.64 3.44 13.29
C ASN A 139 6.04 2.27 14.07
N ALA A 140 4.72 2.17 14.17
CA ALA A 140 4.06 1.01 14.78
C ALA A 140 4.26 -0.28 13.96
N ILE A 141 4.30 -0.19 12.62
CA ILE A 141 4.66 -1.33 11.76
C ILE A 141 6.11 -1.75 12.03
N LEU A 142 7.04 -0.80 12.03
CA LEU A 142 8.45 -1.09 12.34
C LEU A 142 8.64 -1.68 13.74
N ALA A 143 7.86 -1.23 14.73
CA ALA A 143 7.91 -1.78 16.08
C ALA A 143 7.51 -3.26 16.14
N LYS A 144 6.57 -3.71 15.31
CA LYS A 144 6.19 -5.12 15.17
C LYS A 144 7.29 -5.95 14.51
N ALA A 145 8.10 -5.33 13.66
CA ALA A 145 9.24 -5.99 13.01
C ALA A 145 10.43 -6.22 13.98
N VAL A 146 10.42 -5.61 15.17
CA VAL A 146 11.49 -5.75 16.17
C VAL A 146 11.47 -7.15 16.77
N ILE A 147 12.59 -7.86 16.64
CA ILE A 147 12.84 -9.13 17.33
C ILE A 147 13.36 -8.82 18.74
N LYS A 148 12.80 -9.46 19.74
CA LYS A 148 13.23 -9.33 21.13
C LYS A 148 13.99 -10.59 21.59
N ASP A 149 15.00 -10.37 22.44
CA ASP A 149 15.69 -11.44 23.14
C ASP A 149 14.84 -12.03 24.28
N ASP A 150 15.33 -13.07 24.94
CA ASP A 150 14.66 -13.75 26.05
C ASP A 150 14.42 -12.84 27.27
N LYS A 151 15.09 -11.70 27.34
CA LYS A 151 14.93 -10.69 28.40
C LYS A 151 13.97 -9.56 27.99
N GLY A 152 13.40 -9.64 26.78
CA GLY A 152 12.48 -8.63 26.23
C GLY A 152 13.16 -7.39 25.65
N ASN A 153 14.50 -7.35 25.56
CA ASN A 153 15.23 -6.28 24.90
C ASN A 153 15.27 -6.50 23.40
N ALA A 154 15.45 -5.42 22.61
CA ALA A 154 15.66 -5.57 21.18
C ALA A 154 16.93 -6.39 20.91
N ALA A 155 16.83 -7.44 20.10
CA ALA A 155 17.97 -8.21 19.65
C ALA A 155 18.94 -7.31 18.85
N LYS A 156 20.22 -7.70 18.81
CA LYS A 156 21.25 -6.93 18.11
C LYS A 156 20.96 -6.80 16.61
N GLU A 157 20.45 -7.87 16.03
CA GLU A 157 20.10 -7.90 14.61
C GLU A 157 18.59 -7.76 14.45
N GLN A 158 18.18 -6.88 13.56
CA GLN A 158 16.78 -6.53 13.26
C GLN A 158 16.52 -6.67 11.76
N PRO A 159 16.52 -7.90 11.21
CA PRO A 159 16.43 -8.12 9.78
C PRO A 159 15.12 -7.59 9.19
N GLY A 160 13.98 -7.75 9.87
CA GLY A 160 12.69 -7.24 9.42
C GLY A 160 12.66 -5.71 9.32
N VAL A 161 13.12 -5.02 10.36
CA VAL A 161 13.22 -3.54 10.36
C VAL A 161 14.13 -3.05 9.24
N THR A 162 15.30 -3.70 9.09
CA THR A 162 16.27 -3.37 8.05
C THR A 162 15.69 -3.56 6.66
N ALA A 163 14.99 -4.69 6.42
CA ALA A 163 14.39 -4.99 5.14
C ALA A 163 13.26 -4.02 4.78
N ILE A 164 12.33 -3.73 5.70
CA ILE A 164 11.23 -2.77 5.46
C ILE A 164 11.79 -1.39 5.12
N ASN A 165 12.75 -0.89 5.89
CA ASN A 165 13.37 0.41 5.63
C ASN A 165 14.09 0.43 4.29
N LYS A 166 14.81 -0.63 3.94
CA LYS A 166 15.50 -0.73 2.64
C LYS A 166 14.54 -0.75 1.46
N LYS A 167 13.45 -1.50 1.55
CA LYS A 167 12.38 -1.51 0.55
C LYS A 167 11.78 -0.12 0.35
N LEU A 168 11.45 0.58 1.44
CA LEU A 168 10.92 1.94 1.37
C LEU A 168 11.92 2.92 0.75
N GLU A 169 13.20 2.84 1.09
CA GLU A 169 14.26 3.67 0.50
C GLU A 169 14.33 3.47 -1.03
N ILE A 170 14.29 2.22 -1.49
CA ILE A 170 14.28 1.88 -2.92
C ILE A 170 13.04 2.48 -3.59
N CYS A 171 11.86 2.35 -2.99
CA CYS A 171 10.63 2.94 -3.52
C CYS A 171 10.73 4.46 -3.62
N LYS A 172 11.16 5.15 -2.57
CA LYS A 172 11.31 6.62 -2.56
C LYS A 172 12.25 7.09 -3.67
N ARG A 173 13.40 6.42 -3.83
CA ARG A 173 14.36 6.73 -4.89
C ARG A 173 13.74 6.48 -6.27
N TYR A 174 13.12 5.34 -6.49
CA TYR A 174 12.47 4.99 -7.75
C TYR A 174 11.43 6.03 -8.18
N TYR A 175 10.53 6.42 -7.29
CA TYR A 175 9.51 7.42 -7.57
C TYR A 175 10.12 8.80 -7.85
N LYS A 176 11.15 9.17 -7.08
CA LYS A 176 11.83 10.45 -7.26
C LYS A 176 12.57 10.54 -8.58
N GLU A 177 13.39 9.54 -8.90
CA GLU A 177 14.22 9.53 -10.09
C GLU A 177 13.43 9.27 -11.37
N SER A 178 12.42 8.40 -11.31
CA SER A 178 11.66 8.01 -12.49
C SER A 178 10.55 8.98 -12.86
N PHE A 179 9.93 9.63 -11.87
CA PHE A 179 8.71 10.42 -12.06
C PHE A 179 8.77 11.81 -11.42
N GLY A 180 9.85 12.16 -10.73
CA GLY A 180 9.96 13.41 -9.97
C GLY A 180 9.05 13.48 -8.74
N ILE A 181 8.48 12.35 -8.34
CA ILE A 181 7.51 12.24 -7.25
C ILE A 181 8.24 12.04 -5.91
N ASP A 182 7.87 12.85 -4.94
CA ASP A 182 8.34 12.76 -3.56
C ASP A 182 7.26 12.05 -2.73
N LEU A 183 7.51 10.80 -2.33
CA LEU A 183 6.52 9.99 -1.59
C LEU A 183 6.19 10.56 -0.21
N ASP A 184 7.10 11.30 0.43
CA ASP A 184 6.81 11.95 1.71
C ASP A 184 5.76 13.04 1.53
N LYS A 185 5.89 13.86 0.49
CA LYS A 185 4.91 14.90 0.15
C LYS A 185 3.57 14.31 -0.28
N VAL A 186 3.60 13.18 -0.99
CA VAL A 186 2.36 12.46 -1.35
C VAL A 186 1.65 11.98 -0.10
N ARG A 187 2.38 11.32 0.82
CA ARG A 187 1.84 10.88 2.11
C ARG A 187 1.20 12.03 2.88
N ASP A 188 1.92 13.15 3.04
CA ASP A 188 1.43 14.28 3.82
C ASP A 188 0.14 14.86 3.22
N ALA A 189 0.06 14.96 1.89
CA ALA A 189 -1.14 15.41 1.18
C ALA A 189 -2.31 14.41 1.30
N VAL A 190 -2.04 13.10 1.27
CA VAL A 190 -3.07 12.05 1.44
C VAL A 190 -3.64 12.11 2.85
N ILE A 191 -2.78 12.15 3.88
CA ILE A 191 -3.22 12.24 5.29
C ILE A 191 -4.04 13.48 5.56
N GLU A 192 -3.65 14.64 5.01
CA GLU A 192 -4.42 15.88 5.10
C GLU A 192 -5.83 15.68 4.51
N ARG A 193 -5.92 15.12 3.29
CA ARG A 193 -7.20 14.87 2.62
C ARG A 193 -8.07 13.84 3.33
N GLU A 194 -7.49 12.80 3.87
CA GLU A 194 -8.21 11.83 4.69
C GLU A 194 -8.82 12.47 5.92
N ASN A 195 -8.06 13.31 6.61
CA ASN A 195 -8.57 14.05 7.78
C ASN A 195 -9.74 14.97 7.40
N ASP A 196 -9.66 15.65 6.25
CA ASP A 196 -10.77 16.46 5.73
C ASP A 196 -12.02 15.64 5.46
N VAL A 197 -11.87 14.45 4.85
CA VAL A 197 -12.99 13.55 4.55
C VAL A 197 -13.63 13.03 5.84
N VAL A 198 -12.84 12.52 6.77
CA VAL A 198 -13.32 11.93 8.04
C VAL A 198 -14.00 12.97 8.93
N SER A 199 -13.50 14.20 8.95
CA SER A 199 -14.09 15.31 9.70
C SER A 199 -15.30 15.97 9.02
N GLY A 200 -15.60 15.60 7.76
CA GLY A 200 -16.64 16.23 6.97
C GLY A 200 -16.30 17.63 6.45
N ASN A 201 -15.05 18.05 6.56
CA ASN A 201 -14.57 19.37 6.18
C ASN A 201 -14.14 19.48 4.70
N TYR A 202 -14.49 18.53 3.87
CA TYR A 202 -14.09 18.56 2.46
C TYR A 202 -15.09 19.33 1.60
N ASN A 203 -14.56 20.05 0.61
CA ASN A 203 -15.35 20.75 -0.40
C ASN A 203 -15.06 20.17 -1.78
N LEU A 204 -16.04 19.47 -2.36
CA LEU A 204 -15.90 18.87 -3.70
C LEU A 204 -15.69 19.88 -4.82
N THR A 205 -16.02 21.16 -4.61
CA THR A 205 -15.80 22.23 -5.60
C THR A 205 -14.33 22.64 -5.71
N ASN A 206 -13.49 22.30 -4.72
CA ASN A 206 -12.06 22.61 -4.67
C ASN A 206 -11.16 21.47 -5.19
N LEU A 207 -11.69 20.54 -5.95
CA LEU A 207 -10.94 19.45 -6.57
C LEU A 207 -10.16 19.86 -7.83
N ASN A 208 -9.94 21.16 -8.05
CA ASN A 208 -9.18 21.70 -9.18
C ASN A 208 -7.69 21.82 -8.88
#